data_175f94ffbe787b7251f743cd46f3fe5c
#
_entry.id   175f94ffbe787b7251f743cd46f3fe5c
#
_cell.length_a   1.000
_cell.length_b   1.000
_cell.length_c   1.000
_cell.angle_alpha   90.00
_cell.angle_beta   90.00
_cell.angle_gamma   90.00
#
_symmetry.space_group_name_H-M   'P 1'
#
loop_
_entity.id
_entity.type
_entity.pdbx_description
1 polymer ?
#
loop_
_entity_poly.entity_id
_entity_poly.type
_entity_poly.pdbx_seq_one_letter_code
_entity_poly.pdbx_strand_id
1 'polypeptide(L)'
;VFIPLDSCAEEFSEDAAAFGYCTACGKTHSLPYGSAQYYARTLLAELEAKGDMLLAVPEGVEGRQELQAQLDSLEGNPRYSMDYLWGKALGQMLGVMVCKKQDGTVGIVRAFSGQYDRIYDIPGWAPPVMNLPRYNAVNAAGSKVVNEYSDRIDSLAAHEKELLQQLKKERKACSRALMDELYALYILGNFKGEKKPLKEVFHSTQGMRTGTADCCAPKLIHYAQENRLIPLGIAEFFYGAENKSQTRQHGKFYEACEEKCQPILGFMLCGLDHNSE
;
A
#
# COMPACT_ATOMS: atom_id res chain seq x y z
N VAL A 1 10.24 1.53 -7.30
CA VAL A 1 11.53 1.36 -7.99
C VAL A 1 12.48 0.61 -7.07
N PHE A 2 13.26 -0.35 -7.63
CA PHE A 2 14.32 -1.06 -6.91
C PHE A 2 15.59 -0.18 -6.83
N ILE A 3 16.07 0.04 -5.62
CA ILE A 3 17.27 0.84 -5.33
C ILE A 3 18.36 -0.13 -4.90
N PRO A 4 19.43 -0.35 -5.70
CA PRO A 4 20.51 -1.24 -5.32
C PRO A 4 21.28 -0.70 -4.11
N LEU A 5 21.86 -1.62 -3.34
CA LEU A 5 22.69 -1.32 -2.16
C LEU A 5 24.12 -1.76 -2.42
N ASP A 6 25.08 -0.95 -2.03
CA ASP A 6 26.50 -1.28 -2.12
C ASP A 6 26.89 -2.37 -1.11
N SER A 7 26.22 -2.41 0.04
CA SER A 7 26.38 -3.42 1.08
C SER A 7 25.10 -3.58 1.90
N CYS A 8 24.88 -4.79 2.44
CA CYS A 8 23.77 -5.02 3.37
C CYS A 8 24.12 -4.49 4.76
N ALA A 9 23.10 -3.96 5.46
CA ALA A 9 23.24 -3.61 6.87
C ALA A 9 23.48 -4.87 7.72
N GLU A 10 24.31 -4.76 8.76
CA GLU A 10 24.60 -5.84 9.72
C GLU A 10 23.42 -6.10 10.67
N GLU A 11 22.60 -5.06 10.91
CA GLU A 11 21.40 -5.20 11.75
C GLU A 11 20.38 -6.13 11.08
N PHE A 12 19.97 -7.16 11.81
CA PHE A 12 19.06 -8.18 11.32
C PHE A 12 18.13 -8.67 12.44
N SER A 13 16.82 -8.86 12.12
CA SER A 13 15.83 -9.47 13.02
C SER A 13 15.06 -10.56 12.28
N GLU A 14 14.91 -11.71 12.93
CA GLU A 14 14.09 -12.84 12.44
C GLU A 14 12.60 -12.71 12.82
N ASP A 15 12.24 -11.71 13.61
CA ASP A 15 10.85 -11.48 14.02
C ASP A 15 9.98 -11.22 12.79
N ALA A 16 8.82 -11.84 12.75
CA ALA A 16 7.86 -11.70 11.66
C ALA A 16 7.28 -10.27 11.61
N ALA A 17 7.48 -9.58 10.50
CA ALA A 17 6.92 -8.24 10.26
C ALA A 17 5.62 -8.27 9.45
N ALA A 18 5.52 -9.22 8.52
CA ALA A 18 4.35 -9.45 7.69
C ALA A 18 4.05 -10.95 7.62
N PHE A 19 2.81 -11.35 7.88
CA PHE A 19 2.43 -12.75 7.90
C PHE A 19 0.94 -12.93 7.58
N GLY A 20 0.54 -14.16 7.26
CA GLY A 20 -0.85 -14.51 7.03
C GLY A 20 -1.02 -16.01 6.76
N TYR A 21 -2.25 -16.50 6.95
CA TYR A 21 -2.61 -17.86 6.62
C TYR A 21 -3.03 -18.00 5.16
N CYS A 22 -2.45 -18.96 4.46
CA CYS A 22 -2.79 -19.29 3.07
C CYS A 22 -3.79 -20.45 3.02
N THR A 23 -5.01 -20.18 2.63
CA THR A 23 -6.05 -21.20 2.49
C THR A 23 -5.74 -22.23 1.39
N ALA A 24 -4.97 -21.85 0.37
CA ALA A 24 -4.64 -22.71 -0.75
C ALA A 24 -3.63 -23.81 -0.39
N CYS A 25 -2.66 -23.54 0.49
CA CYS A 25 -1.66 -24.52 0.92
C CYS A 25 -1.82 -24.97 2.39
N GLY A 26 -2.73 -24.38 3.16
CA GLY A 26 -2.99 -24.72 4.55
C GLY A 26 -1.87 -24.32 5.53
N LYS A 27 -1.02 -23.35 5.18
CA LYS A 27 0.12 -22.93 5.99
C LYS A 27 0.09 -21.42 6.24
N THR A 28 0.67 -21.01 7.37
CA THR A 28 1.02 -19.61 7.61
C THR A 28 2.37 -19.32 6.95
N HIS A 29 2.42 -18.23 6.19
CA HIS A 29 3.64 -17.69 5.62
C HIS A 29 3.97 -16.37 6.29
N SER A 30 5.27 -16.08 6.44
CA SER A 30 5.75 -14.85 7.05
C SER A 30 6.95 -14.29 6.29
N LEU A 31 7.17 -12.99 6.45
CA LEU A 31 8.37 -12.29 6.02
C LEU A 31 8.93 -11.57 7.26
N PRO A 32 10.19 -11.77 7.63
CA PRO A 32 10.78 -11.15 8.81
C PRO A 32 11.05 -9.66 8.60
N TYR A 33 11.42 -8.95 9.65
CA TYR A 33 12.02 -7.62 9.52
C TYR A 33 13.32 -7.70 8.73
N GLY A 34 14.13 -8.74 8.91
CA GLY A 34 15.46 -8.82 8.30
C GLY A 34 16.30 -7.58 8.64
N SER A 35 16.96 -7.01 7.64
CA SER A 35 17.66 -5.72 7.74
C SER A 35 16.77 -4.51 7.39
N ALA A 36 15.48 -4.70 7.09
CA ALA A 36 14.60 -3.65 6.58
C ALA A 36 14.35 -2.52 7.60
N GLN A 37 14.44 -2.79 8.91
CA GLN A 37 14.30 -1.74 9.93
C GLN A 37 15.40 -0.69 9.84
N TYR A 38 16.63 -1.09 9.54
CA TYR A 38 17.74 -0.16 9.32
C TYR A 38 17.43 0.80 8.18
N TYR A 39 17.03 0.28 7.03
CA TYR A 39 16.71 1.10 5.85
C TYR A 39 15.43 1.91 6.02
N ALA A 40 14.49 1.44 6.81
CA ALA A 40 13.28 2.20 7.15
C ALA A 40 13.60 3.40 8.05
N ARG A 41 14.57 3.28 8.99
CA ARG A 41 15.08 4.43 9.75
C ARG A 41 15.83 5.42 8.87
N THR A 42 16.62 4.93 7.92
CA THR A 42 17.28 5.78 6.93
C THR A 42 16.26 6.57 6.10
N LEU A 43 15.22 5.89 5.61
CA LEU A 43 14.13 6.54 4.88
C LEU A 43 13.40 7.59 5.74
N LEU A 44 13.13 7.28 7.01
CA LEU A 44 12.53 8.24 7.94
C LEU A 44 13.38 9.52 8.04
N ALA A 45 14.69 9.38 8.26
CA ALA A 45 15.61 10.52 8.36
C ALA A 45 15.72 11.30 7.03
N GLU A 46 15.71 10.63 5.88
CA GLU A 46 15.69 11.29 4.56
C GLU A 46 14.43 12.15 4.37
N LEU A 47 13.25 11.62 4.75
CA LEU A 47 11.98 12.33 4.64
C LEU A 47 11.91 13.51 5.60
N GLU A 48 12.44 13.38 6.83
CA GLU A 48 12.53 14.47 7.79
C GLU A 48 13.46 15.59 7.30
N ALA A 49 14.60 15.22 6.74
CA ALA A 49 15.58 16.17 6.23
C ALA A 49 15.09 16.91 4.98
N LYS A 50 14.39 16.22 4.09
CA LYS A 50 13.88 16.81 2.83
C LYS A 50 12.54 17.52 3.02
N GLY A 51 11.68 17.04 3.90
CA GLY A 51 10.31 17.55 4.09
C GLY A 51 9.37 17.26 2.91
N ASP A 52 9.69 16.30 2.04
CA ASP A 52 8.97 15.99 0.80
C ASP A 52 9.04 14.51 0.43
N MET A 53 7.99 14.00 -0.24
CA MET A 53 7.90 12.62 -0.75
C MET A 53 8.77 12.38 -2.01
N LEU A 54 9.19 13.43 -2.70
CA LEU A 54 9.97 13.38 -3.94
C LEU A 54 11.46 13.22 -3.61
N LEU A 55 11.87 12.04 -3.19
CA LEU A 55 13.26 11.75 -2.84
C LEU A 55 14.13 11.59 -4.11
N ALA A 56 15.36 12.10 -4.05
CA ALA A 56 16.33 11.97 -5.15
C ALA A 56 16.54 10.48 -5.53
N VAL A 57 16.80 10.23 -6.82
CA VAL A 57 17.08 8.89 -7.32
C VAL A 57 18.55 8.55 -7.10
N PRO A 58 18.86 7.54 -6.26
CA PRO A 58 20.25 7.12 -6.05
C PRO A 58 20.96 6.66 -7.34
N GLU A 59 22.26 6.61 -7.31
CA GLU A 59 23.04 5.98 -8.38
C GLU A 59 22.75 4.47 -8.47
N GLY A 60 22.93 3.89 -9.66
CA GLY A 60 22.68 2.47 -9.90
C GLY A 60 21.21 2.08 -10.08
N VAL A 61 20.25 3.01 -9.92
CA VAL A 61 18.84 2.76 -10.22
C VAL A 61 18.64 2.70 -11.73
N GLU A 62 18.00 1.62 -12.20
CA GLU A 62 17.63 1.45 -13.60
C GLU A 62 16.63 2.53 -14.04
N GLY A 63 16.87 3.15 -15.20
CA GLY A 63 16.06 4.27 -15.68
C GLY A 63 16.19 5.55 -14.84
N ARG A 64 17.34 5.74 -14.14
CA ARG A 64 17.57 6.86 -13.22
C ARG A 64 17.30 8.23 -13.84
N GLN A 65 17.72 8.45 -15.09
CA GLN A 65 17.59 9.75 -15.76
C GLN A 65 16.11 10.11 -15.99
N GLU A 66 15.32 9.18 -16.50
CA GLU A 66 13.91 9.36 -16.76
C GLU A 66 13.12 9.56 -15.46
N LEU A 67 13.47 8.77 -14.43
CA LEU A 67 12.85 8.88 -13.11
C LEU A 67 13.18 10.21 -12.45
N GLN A 68 14.45 10.67 -12.52
CA GLN A 68 14.86 11.97 -11.99
C GLN A 68 14.16 13.10 -12.72
N ALA A 69 14.04 13.06 -14.05
CA ALA A 69 13.32 14.06 -14.82
C ALA A 69 11.83 14.13 -14.43
N GLN A 70 11.19 13.00 -14.12
CA GLN A 70 9.82 12.99 -13.58
C GLN A 70 9.75 13.69 -12.22
N LEU A 71 10.68 13.39 -11.30
CA LEU A 71 10.73 14.03 -9.98
C LEU A 71 10.96 15.55 -10.10
N ASP A 72 11.90 15.97 -10.96
CA ASP A 72 12.20 17.38 -11.19
C ASP A 72 10.99 18.15 -11.72
N SER A 73 10.16 17.51 -12.55
CA SER A 73 8.92 18.10 -13.04
C SER A 73 7.84 18.34 -11.98
N LEU A 74 7.96 17.65 -10.84
CA LEU A 74 7.04 17.73 -9.71
C LEU A 74 7.59 18.58 -8.55
N GLU A 75 8.86 18.97 -8.62
CA GLU A 75 9.53 19.74 -7.56
C GLU A 75 8.79 21.03 -7.22
N GLY A 76 8.70 21.33 -5.92
CA GLY A 76 8.00 22.51 -5.42
C GLY A 76 6.46 22.39 -5.43
N ASN A 77 5.90 21.26 -5.84
CA ASN A 77 4.46 21.04 -5.74
C ASN A 77 4.07 20.69 -4.29
N PRO A 78 3.28 21.55 -3.60
CA PRO A 78 2.98 21.40 -2.17
C PRO A 78 2.21 20.12 -1.84
N ARG A 79 1.65 19.41 -2.83
CA ARG A 79 0.95 18.14 -2.61
C ARG A 79 1.87 17.00 -2.19
N TYR A 80 3.20 17.14 -2.36
CA TYR A 80 4.19 16.13 -1.96
C TYR A 80 4.86 16.47 -0.62
N SER A 81 4.59 17.68 -0.03
CA SER A 81 5.14 18.09 1.25
C SER A 81 4.74 17.15 2.40
N MET A 82 5.71 16.78 3.24
CA MET A 82 5.48 15.98 4.44
C MET A 82 4.62 16.69 5.50
N ASP A 83 4.44 18.02 5.42
CA ASP A 83 3.53 18.79 6.28
C ASP A 83 2.08 18.29 6.22
N TYR A 84 1.69 17.73 5.07
CA TYR A 84 0.37 17.10 4.91
C TYR A 84 0.08 16.05 5.97
N LEU A 85 1.08 15.27 6.37
CA LEU A 85 0.94 14.20 7.37
C LEU A 85 0.89 14.71 8.82
N TRP A 86 1.33 15.95 9.06
CA TRP A 86 1.20 16.61 10.36
C TRP A 86 -0.11 17.38 10.53
N GLY A 87 -0.85 17.54 9.43
CA GLY A 87 -2.11 18.27 9.36
C GLY A 87 -3.33 17.34 9.23
N LYS A 88 -4.07 17.53 8.14
CA LYS A 88 -5.38 16.89 7.90
C LYS A 88 -5.32 15.36 7.77
N ALA A 89 -4.20 14.80 7.30
CA ALA A 89 -4.05 13.37 7.09
C ALA A 89 -3.88 12.58 8.41
N LEU A 90 -3.42 13.22 9.48
CA LEU A 90 -3.11 12.56 10.76
C LEU A 90 -2.14 11.37 10.61
N GLY A 91 -1.10 11.57 9.79
CA GLY A 91 -0.05 10.57 9.56
C GLY A 91 -0.41 9.44 8.59
N GLN A 92 0.60 8.67 8.23
CA GLN A 92 0.51 7.57 7.27
C GLN A 92 1.57 6.50 7.53
N MET A 93 1.26 5.25 7.17
CA MET A 93 2.26 4.18 7.17
C MET A 93 3.14 4.28 5.93
N LEU A 94 4.45 4.21 6.14
CA LEU A 94 5.48 4.08 5.12
C LEU A 94 6.21 2.77 5.34
N GLY A 95 6.77 2.18 4.29
CA GLY A 95 7.43 0.89 4.41
C GLY A 95 8.61 0.74 3.46
N VAL A 96 9.55 -0.10 3.88
CA VAL A 96 10.71 -0.53 3.11
C VAL A 96 10.75 -2.05 3.08
N MET A 97 11.07 -2.61 1.93
CA MET A 97 11.34 -4.02 1.76
C MET A 97 12.75 -4.20 1.18
N VAL A 98 13.54 -5.04 1.81
CA VAL A 98 14.83 -5.49 1.28
C VAL A 98 14.59 -6.68 0.38
N CYS A 99 15.14 -6.64 -0.82
CA CYS A 99 14.97 -7.67 -1.83
C CYS A 99 16.30 -8.03 -2.49
N LYS A 100 16.33 -9.23 -3.09
CA LYS A 100 17.44 -9.71 -3.90
C LYS A 100 16.96 -9.99 -5.33
N LYS A 101 17.70 -9.51 -6.33
CA LYS A 101 17.55 -9.92 -7.74
C LYS A 101 18.08 -11.33 -7.96
N GLN A 102 17.77 -11.93 -9.11
CA GLN A 102 18.28 -13.26 -9.47
C GLN A 102 19.80 -13.30 -9.68
N ASP A 103 20.40 -12.17 -10.04
CA ASP A 103 21.87 -12.00 -10.17
C ASP A 103 22.59 -11.82 -8.83
N GLY A 104 21.86 -11.86 -7.71
CA GLY A 104 22.37 -11.69 -6.37
C GLY A 104 22.41 -10.24 -5.87
N THR A 105 22.13 -9.25 -6.71
CA THR A 105 22.10 -7.83 -6.31
C THR A 105 21.02 -7.61 -5.24
N VAL A 106 21.42 -7.10 -4.08
CA VAL A 106 20.52 -6.73 -3.00
C VAL A 106 20.14 -5.26 -3.13
N GLY A 107 18.92 -4.93 -2.81
CA GLY A 107 18.41 -3.56 -2.85
C GLY A 107 17.14 -3.38 -2.05
N ILE A 108 16.62 -2.16 -2.05
CA ILE A 108 15.38 -1.81 -1.34
C ILE A 108 14.29 -1.32 -2.28
N VAL A 109 13.06 -1.48 -1.83
CA VAL A 109 11.85 -0.91 -2.43
C VAL A 109 11.09 -0.16 -1.35
N ARG A 110 10.59 1.03 -1.68
CA ARG A 110 9.84 1.91 -0.75
C ARG A 110 8.35 1.93 -1.12
N ALA A 111 7.46 1.99 -0.13
CA ALA A 111 6.02 2.16 -0.33
C ALA A 111 5.39 3.07 0.72
N PHE A 112 4.25 3.65 0.38
CA PHE A 112 3.34 4.32 1.30
C PHE A 112 1.96 3.66 1.25
N SER A 113 1.22 3.67 2.35
CA SER A 113 -0.10 3.05 2.42
C SER A 113 -1.16 3.94 1.75
N GLY A 114 -2.10 3.32 1.01
CA GLY A 114 -3.22 4.02 0.39
C GLY A 114 -2.80 5.09 -0.62
N GLN A 115 -3.33 6.30 -0.41
CA GLN A 115 -3.07 7.50 -1.21
C GLN A 115 -2.31 8.53 -0.38
N TYR A 116 -1.44 9.29 -1.01
CA TYR A 116 -0.83 10.49 -0.45
C TYR A 116 -1.51 11.72 -1.06
N ASP A 117 -2.24 12.49 -0.31
CA ASP A 117 -3.08 13.61 -0.80
C ASP A 117 -3.84 13.29 -2.10
N ARG A 118 -4.54 12.15 -2.14
CA ARG A 118 -5.25 11.63 -3.32
C ARG A 118 -4.36 11.22 -4.49
N ILE A 119 -3.06 11.05 -4.27
CA ILE A 119 -2.09 10.53 -5.25
C ILE A 119 -1.81 9.08 -4.90
N TYR A 120 -2.04 8.16 -5.84
CA TYR A 120 -1.78 6.74 -5.65
C TYR A 120 -0.37 6.32 -6.06
N ASP A 121 0.22 7.05 -7.00
CA ASP A 121 1.50 6.72 -7.61
C ASP A 121 2.44 7.93 -7.54
N ILE A 122 3.58 7.75 -6.89
CA ILE A 122 4.63 8.76 -6.76
C ILE A 122 5.91 8.16 -7.35
N PRO A 123 6.61 8.86 -8.26
CA PRO A 123 7.85 8.37 -8.81
C PRO A 123 8.87 7.99 -7.73
N GLY A 124 9.51 6.83 -7.89
CA GLY A 124 10.47 6.29 -6.89
C GLY A 124 9.85 5.40 -5.82
N TRP A 125 8.53 5.34 -5.69
CA TRP A 125 7.83 4.47 -4.75
C TRP A 125 7.19 3.27 -5.47
N ALA A 126 6.85 2.22 -4.74
CA ALA A 126 6.12 1.09 -5.28
C ALA A 126 4.71 1.53 -5.73
N PRO A 127 4.30 1.20 -6.96
CA PRO A 127 2.99 1.57 -7.48
C PRO A 127 1.86 0.85 -6.74
N PRO A 128 0.60 1.29 -6.90
CA PRO A 128 -0.55 0.57 -6.36
C PRO A 128 -0.71 -0.82 -7.01
N VAL A 129 -1.35 -1.74 -6.28
CA VAL A 129 -1.58 -3.12 -6.75
C VAL A 129 -2.54 -3.17 -7.94
N MET A 130 -3.54 -2.28 -7.95
CA MET A 130 -4.55 -2.24 -9.02
C MET A 130 -4.07 -1.45 -10.25
N ASN A 131 -4.66 -1.72 -11.39
CA ASN A 131 -4.48 -0.89 -12.58
C ASN A 131 -5.09 0.49 -12.37
N LEU A 132 -4.24 1.48 -12.07
CA LEU A 132 -4.67 2.83 -11.66
C LEU A 132 -5.51 3.57 -12.71
N PRO A 133 -5.20 3.58 -14.02
CA PRO A 133 -6.05 4.20 -15.03
C PRO A 133 -7.47 3.62 -15.02
N ARG A 134 -7.61 2.30 -14.97
CA ARG A 134 -8.91 1.63 -14.93
C ARG A 134 -9.65 1.89 -13.62
N TYR A 135 -8.93 1.87 -12.49
CA TYR A 135 -9.49 2.21 -11.18
C TYR A 135 -10.08 3.62 -11.19
N ASN A 136 -9.32 4.61 -11.67
CA ASN A 136 -9.78 5.99 -11.74
C ASN A 136 -11.02 6.15 -12.63
N ALA A 137 -11.08 5.47 -13.79
CA ALA A 137 -12.24 5.51 -14.69
C ALA A 137 -13.49 4.93 -14.00
N VAL A 138 -13.41 3.75 -13.39
CA VAL A 138 -14.51 3.10 -12.66
C VAL A 138 -14.94 3.94 -11.47
N ASN A 139 -13.98 4.42 -10.68
CA ASN A 139 -14.26 5.24 -9.49
C ASN A 139 -14.93 6.57 -9.86
N ALA A 140 -14.48 7.25 -10.92
CA ALA A 140 -15.09 8.50 -11.35
C ALA A 140 -16.54 8.30 -11.81
N ALA A 141 -16.81 7.26 -12.61
CA ALA A 141 -18.16 6.94 -13.09
C ALA A 141 -19.09 6.57 -11.94
N GLY A 142 -18.69 5.66 -11.05
CA GLY A 142 -19.51 5.20 -9.93
C GLY A 142 -19.70 6.27 -8.86
N SER A 143 -18.66 7.06 -8.54
CA SER A 143 -18.77 8.16 -7.57
C SER A 143 -19.74 9.23 -8.05
N LYS A 144 -19.82 9.51 -9.34
CA LYS A 144 -20.82 10.44 -9.89
C LYS A 144 -22.25 9.98 -9.54
N VAL A 145 -22.56 8.71 -9.76
CA VAL A 145 -23.89 8.15 -9.43
C VAL A 145 -24.17 8.23 -7.93
N VAL A 146 -23.18 7.86 -7.08
CA VAL A 146 -23.34 7.94 -5.61
C VAL A 146 -23.55 9.38 -5.15
N ASN A 147 -22.85 10.35 -5.75
CA ASN A 147 -23.00 11.77 -5.43
C ASN A 147 -24.38 12.31 -5.85
N GLU A 148 -24.91 11.92 -7.03
CA GLU A 148 -26.25 12.29 -7.48
C GLU A 148 -27.33 11.84 -6.47
N TYR A 149 -27.19 10.65 -5.86
CA TYR A 149 -28.06 10.22 -4.77
C TYR A 149 -27.86 11.08 -3.51
N SER A 150 -26.64 11.47 -3.18
CA SER A 150 -26.38 12.33 -2.03
C SER A 150 -27.01 13.71 -2.19
N ASP A 151 -26.86 14.34 -3.36
CA ASP A 151 -27.45 15.64 -3.68
C ASP A 151 -28.98 15.60 -3.61
N ARG A 152 -29.59 14.51 -4.10
CA ARG A 152 -31.05 14.29 -3.99
C ARG A 152 -31.48 14.14 -2.56
N ILE A 153 -30.75 13.39 -1.72
CA ILE A 153 -31.03 13.21 -0.29
C ILE A 153 -30.94 14.56 0.44
N ASP A 154 -29.92 15.35 0.14
CA ASP A 154 -29.69 16.64 0.80
C ASP A 154 -30.72 17.71 0.39
N SER A 155 -31.37 17.56 -0.78
CA SER A 155 -32.44 18.46 -1.27
C SER A 155 -33.84 18.13 -0.75
N LEU A 156 -34.00 16.99 -0.04
CA LEU A 156 -35.33 16.58 0.45
C LEU A 156 -35.84 17.42 1.63
N ALA A 157 -37.13 17.68 1.60
CA ALA A 157 -37.81 18.33 2.73
C ALA A 157 -37.98 17.37 3.93
N ALA A 158 -38.01 17.92 5.14
CA ALA A 158 -38.05 17.14 6.39
C ALA A 158 -39.23 16.20 6.55
N HIS A 159 -40.30 16.41 5.79
CA HIS A 159 -41.52 15.56 5.84
C HIS A 159 -41.48 14.37 4.87
N GLU A 160 -40.53 14.30 3.94
CA GLU A 160 -40.41 13.23 2.91
C GLU A 160 -39.64 12.00 3.44
N LYS A 161 -40.03 11.49 4.60
CA LYS A 161 -39.29 10.44 5.33
C LYS A 161 -39.16 9.12 4.57
N GLU A 162 -40.23 8.70 3.87
CA GLU A 162 -40.22 7.44 3.10
C GLU A 162 -39.30 7.53 1.91
N LEU A 163 -39.37 8.62 1.15
CA LEU A 163 -38.47 8.86 0.02
C LEU A 163 -36.99 8.96 0.47
N LEU A 164 -36.73 9.61 1.61
CA LEU A 164 -35.39 9.67 2.21
C LEU A 164 -34.85 8.27 2.53
N GLN A 165 -35.65 7.40 3.12
CA GLN A 165 -35.24 6.03 3.44
C GLN A 165 -34.96 5.22 2.15
N GLN A 166 -35.81 5.36 1.14
CA GLN A 166 -35.62 4.71 -0.15
C GLN A 166 -34.32 5.18 -0.82
N LEU A 167 -34.09 6.48 -0.95
CA LEU A 167 -32.84 7.03 -1.55
C LEU A 167 -31.58 6.63 -0.80
N LYS A 168 -31.61 6.59 0.53
CA LYS A 168 -30.50 6.09 1.34
C LYS A 168 -30.22 4.61 1.06
N LYS A 169 -31.25 3.78 0.87
CA LYS A 169 -31.08 2.36 0.52
C LYS A 169 -30.49 2.20 -0.87
N GLU A 170 -30.97 2.95 -1.85
CA GLU A 170 -30.48 2.93 -3.23
C GLU A 170 -29.03 3.42 -3.29
N ARG A 171 -28.68 4.56 -2.65
CA ARG A 171 -27.31 5.04 -2.55
C ARG A 171 -26.37 4.00 -1.96
N LYS A 172 -26.80 3.32 -0.88
CA LYS A 172 -26.02 2.26 -0.26
C LYS A 172 -25.78 1.07 -1.20
N ALA A 173 -26.80 0.70 -2.00
CA ALA A 173 -26.67 -0.35 -3.00
C ALA A 173 -25.67 0.04 -4.10
N CYS A 174 -25.79 1.25 -4.66
CA CYS A 174 -24.85 1.78 -5.66
C CYS A 174 -23.43 1.86 -5.13
N SER A 175 -23.24 2.35 -3.89
CA SER A 175 -21.92 2.41 -3.26
C SER A 175 -21.30 1.03 -3.05
N ARG A 176 -22.10 0.02 -2.71
CA ARG A 176 -21.61 -1.36 -2.59
C ARG A 176 -21.23 -1.94 -3.94
N ALA A 177 -22.05 -1.75 -4.97
CA ALA A 177 -21.77 -2.20 -6.32
C ALA A 177 -20.46 -1.58 -6.84
N LEU A 178 -20.27 -0.26 -6.64
CA LEU A 178 -19.02 0.42 -6.97
C LEU A 178 -17.82 -0.21 -6.25
N MET A 179 -17.93 -0.44 -4.93
CA MET A 179 -16.84 -1.08 -4.18
C MET A 179 -16.53 -2.49 -4.71
N ASP A 180 -17.56 -3.24 -5.11
CA ASP A 180 -17.39 -4.56 -5.69
C ASP A 180 -16.66 -4.53 -7.04
N GLU A 181 -16.97 -3.55 -7.89
CA GLU A 181 -16.26 -3.31 -9.16
C GLU A 181 -14.80 -2.89 -8.91
N LEU A 182 -14.57 -1.98 -7.96
CA LEU A 182 -13.21 -1.54 -7.60
C LEU A 182 -12.36 -2.69 -7.06
N TYR A 183 -12.90 -3.53 -6.17
CA TYR A 183 -12.17 -4.70 -5.65
C TYR A 183 -11.86 -5.74 -6.73
N ALA A 184 -12.69 -5.85 -7.77
CA ALA A 184 -12.42 -6.75 -8.89
C ALA A 184 -11.19 -6.34 -9.72
N LEU A 185 -10.71 -5.10 -9.56
CA LEU A 185 -9.49 -4.61 -10.23
C LEU A 185 -8.19 -5.02 -9.53
N TYR A 186 -8.28 -5.54 -8.30
CA TYR A 186 -7.12 -6.01 -7.56
C TYR A 186 -6.88 -7.49 -7.85
N ILE A 187 -5.82 -7.76 -8.58
CA ILE A 187 -5.34 -9.12 -8.86
C ILE A 187 -4.08 -9.33 -8.05
N LEU A 188 -4.13 -10.25 -7.10
CA LEU A 188 -3.01 -10.59 -6.23
C LEU A 188 -2.25 -11.78 -6.78
N GLY A 189 -0.93 -11.69 -6.80
CA GLY A 189 -0.03 -12.78 -7.14
C GLY A 189 0.50 -13.50 -5.90
N ASN A 190 1.20 -14.62 -6.14
CA ASN A 190 2.05 -15.29 -5.15
C ASN A 190 3.39 -15.70 -5.77
N PHE A 191 4.33 -16.21 -4.97
CA PHE A 191 5.67 -16.60 -5.46
C PHE A 191 5.68 -17.97 -6.17
N LYS A 192 4.52 -18.65 -6.29
CA LYS A 192 4.32 -19.80 -7.18
C LYS A 192 3.87 -19.41 -8.59
N GLY A 193 3.66 -18.10 -8.84
CA GLY A 193 3.17 -17.60 -10.12
C GLY A 193 1.65 -17.63 -10.29
N GLU A 194 0.90 -17.98 -9.25
CA GLU A 194 -0.56 -17.95 -9.28
C GLU A 194 -1.06 -16.52 -9.13
N LYS A 195 -2.14 -16.16 -9.85
CA LYS A 195 -2.81 -14.85 -9.74
C LYS A 195 -4.30 -15.07 -9.47
N LYS A 196 -4.85 -14.35 -8.48
CA LYS A 196 -6.26 -14.45 -8.08
C LYS A 196 -6.86 -13.06 -7.79
N PRO A 197 -8.16 -12.88 -8.05
CA PRO A 197 -8.88 -11.69 -7.59
C PRO A 197 -8.80 -11.54 -6.07
N LEU A 198 -8.72 -10.30 -5.59
CA LEU A 198 -8.66 -9.98 -4.15
C LEU A 198 -9.75 -10.68 -3.34
N LYS A 199 -10.99 -10.75 -3.86
CA LYS A 199 -12.13 -11.39 -3.18
C LYS A 199 -11.95 -12.89 -2.96
N GLU A 200 -11.22 -13.57 -3.84
CA GLU A 200 -10.94 -15.01 -3.72
C GLU A 200 -9.80 -15.30 -2.73
N VAL A 201 -8.90 -14.32 -2.58
CA VAL A 201 -7.75 -14.42 -1.67
C VAL A 201 -8.12 -14.03 -0.26
N PHE A 202 -9.02 -13.05 -0.10
CA PHE A 202 -9.36 -12.49 1.20
C PHE A 202 -10.02 -13.52 2.12
N HIS A 203 -9.36 -13.84 3.22
CA HIS A 203 -9.82 -14.81 4.21
C HIS A 203 -9.91 -14.18 5.59
N SER A 204 -11.13 -13.82 5.99
CA SER A 204 -11.45 -13.29 7.32
C SER A 204 -12.92 -13.54 7.65
N THR A 205 -13.22 -13.69 8.94
CA THR A 205 -14.61 -13.73 9.46
C THR A 205 -15.27 -12.35 9.43
N GLN A 206 -14.48 -11.29 9.31
CA GLN A 206 -14.95 -9.92 9.16
C GLN A 206 -15.03 -9.58 7.66
N GLY A 207 -15.96 -8.69 7.31
CA GLY A 207 -16.07 -8.19 5.93
C GLY A 207 -14.80 -7.43 5.48
N MET A 208 -14.54 -7.45 4.18
CA MET A 208 -13.43 -6.72 3.58
C MET A 208 -13.57 -5.20 3.83
N ARG A 209 -12.53 -4.59 4.38
CA ARG A 209 -12.50 -3.16 4.69
C ARG A 209 -11.98 -2.35 3.50
N THR A 210 -12.46 -1.13 3.34
CA THR A 210 -11.93 -0.19 2.35
C THR A 210 -10.42 -0.02 2.50
N GLY A 211 -9.70 -0.05 1.36
CA GLY A 211 -8.25 0.03 1.32
C GLY A 211 -7.53 -1.29 1.66
N THR A 212 -8.23 -2.44 1.63
CA THR A 212 -7.59 -3.76 1.62
C THR A 212 -6.75 -3.89 0.35
N ALA A 213 -5.51 -4.36 0.48
CA ALA A 213 -4.44 -4.40 -0.53
C ALA A 213 -3.75 -3.06 -0.85
N ASP A 214 -4.16 -1.92 -0.24
CA ASP A 214 -3.49 -0.63 -0.43
C ASP A 214 -2.41 -0.34 0.63
N CYS A 215 -2.19 -1.20 1.62
CA CYS A 215 -1.15 -1.04 2.64
C CYS A 215 0.26 -1.23 2.04
N CYS A 216 1.31 -0.85 2.79
CA CYS A 216 2.69 -0.96 2.30
C CYS A 216 3.08 -2.40 1.99
N ALA A 217 2.84 -3.37 2.88
CA ALA A 217 3.23 -4.76 2.67
C ALA A 217 2.63 -5.36 1.37
N PRO A 218 1.32 -5.28 1.08
CA PRO A 218 0.77 -5.75 -0.18
C PRO A 218 1.40 -5.08 -1.42
N LYS A 219 1.63 -3.77 -1.41
CA LYS A 219 2.27 -3.05 -2.52
C LYS A 219 3.70 -3.52 -2.75
N LEU A 220 4.49 -3.65 -1.68
CA LEU A 220 5.88 -4.09 -1.73
C LEU A 220 6.00 -5.53 -2.24
N ILE A 221 5.19 -6.45 -1.70
CA ILE A 221 5.20 -7.85 -2.10
C ILE A 221 4.73 -8.00 -3.55
N HIS A 222 3.67 -7.28 -3.96
CA HIS A 222 3.21 -7.26 -5.34
C HIS A 222 4.31 -6.75 -6.28
N TYR A 223 4.98 -5.65 -5.93
CA TYR A 223 6.11 -5.13 -6.69
C TYR A 223 7.23 -6.15 -6.84
N ALA A 224 7.59 -6.88 -5.76
CA ALA A 224 8.59 -7.92 -5.82
C ALA A 224 8.19 -9.05 -6.79
N GLN A 225 6.95 -9.49 -6.76
CA GLN A 225 6.43 -10.54 -7.64
C GLN A 225 6.49 -10.13 -9.11
N GLU A 226 6.00 -8.93 -9.45
CA GLU A 226 5.99 -8.43 -10.84
C GLU A 226 7.42 -8.19 -11.39
N ASN A 227 8.39 -7.90 -10.51
CA ASN A 227 9.79 -7.65 -10.89
C ASN A 227 10.72 -8.83 -10.61
N ARG A 228 10.16 -10.01 -10.24
CA ARG A 228 10.92 -11.24 -9.95
C ARG A 228 12.02 -11.04 -8.90
N LEU A 229 11.72 -10.24 -7.90
CA LEU A 229 12.59 -10.01 -6.75
C LEU A 229 12.27 -11.03 -5.65
N ILE A 230 13.27 -11.40 -4.87
CA ILE A 230 13.12 -12.27 -3.69
C ILE A 230 13.11 -11.37 -2.46
N PRO A 231 11.98 -11.22 -1.74
CA PRO A 231 11.91 -10.51 -0.47
C PRO A 231 12.81 -11.17 0.58
N LEU A 232 13.61 -10.36 1.28
CA LEU A 232 14.48 -10.78 2.38
C LEU A 232 14.02 -10.25 3.73
N GLY A 233 13.30 -9.13 3.74
CA GLY A 233 12.76 -8.53 4.95
C GLY A 233 11.91 -7.31 4.62
N ILE A 234 11.01 -6.94 5.55
CA ILE A 234 10.10 -5.81 5.41
C ILE A 234 9.96 -5.07 6.73
N ALA A 235 9.86 -3.75 6.69
CA ALA A 235 9.54 -2.94 7.86
C ALA A 235 8.58 -1.81 7.48
N GLU A 236 7.57 -1.60 8.31
CA GLU A 236 6.62 -0.48 8.17
C GLU A 236 6.71 0.41 9.40
N PHE A 237 6.72 1.73 9.19
CA PHE A 237 6.71 2.73 10.26
C PHE A 237 5.66 3.78 10.01
N PHE A 238 5.23 4.44 11.08
CA PHE A 238 4.26 5.51 10.98
C PHE A 238 4.96 6.88 10.91
N TYR A 239 4.55 7.74 9.98
CA TYR A 239 5.05 9.10 9.84
C TYR A 239 3.92 10.11 10.02
N GLY A 240 4.14 11.17 10.79
CA GLY A 240 3.24 12.30 10.96
C GLY A 240 2.53 12.36 12.32
N ALA A 241 1.45 13.13 12.39
CA ALA A 241 0.69 13.31 13.62
C ALA A 241 0.00 12.03 14.07
N GLU A 242 -0.06 11.80 15.37
CA GLU A 242 -0.74 10.63 15.94
C GLU A 242 -2.18 10.50 15.42
N ASN A 243 -2.61 9.28 15.15
CA ASN A 243 -3.99 9.03 14.78
C ASN A 243 -4.95 9.28 15.96
N LYS A 244 -6.23 9.50 15.67
CA LYS A 244 -7.24 9.82 16.71
C LYS A 244 -7.34 8.81 17.86
N SER A 245 -7.04 7.53 17.58
CA SER A 245 -7.04 6.45 18.57
C SER A 245 -5.72 6.33 19.34
N GLN A 246 -4.71 7.13 19.04
CA GLN A 246 -3.36 7.10 19.63
C GLN A 246 -2.66 5.73 19.53
N THR A 247 -3.07 4.91 18.54
CA THR A 247 -2.49 3.58 18.30
C THR A 247 -1.30 3.63 17.34
N ARG A 248 -1.04 4.78 16.72
CA ARG A 248 0.05 4.99 15.76
C ARG A 248 0.80 6.26 16.13
N GLN A 249 2.12 6.15 16.29
CA GLN A 249 3.02 7.24 16.70
C GLN A 249 4.15 7.38 15.69
N HIS A 250 4.54 8.61 15.42
CA HIS A 250 5.64 8.94 14.52
C HIS A 250 6.93 8.18 14.85
N GLY A 251 7.58 7.64 13.83
CA GLY A 251 8.84 6.89 13.92
C GLY A 251 8.72 5.49 14.54
N LYS A 252 7.53 5.06 14.99
CA LYS A 252 7.33 3.71 15.52
C LYS A 252 7.07 2.71 14.42
N PHE A 253 7.65 1.51 14.58
CA PHE A 253 7.45 0.36 13.71
C PHE A 253 6.20 -0.42 14.09
N TYR A 254 5.56 -0.99 13.09
CA TYR A 254 4.34 -1.78 13.26
C TYR A 254 4.35 -2.97 12.30
N GLU A 255 3.83 -4.09 12.75
CA GLU A 255 3.57 -5.25 11.92
C GLU A 255 2.43 -4.98 10.92
N ALA A 256 2.34 -5.82 9.88
CA ALA A 256 1.25 -5.77 8.92
C ALA A 256 -0.11 -5.94 9.63
N CYS A 257 -1.06 -5.07 9.30
CA CYS A 257 -2.32 -4.96 10.05
C CYS A 257 -3.20 -6.23 9.92
N GLU A 258 -3.85 -6.61 11.02
CA GLU A 258 -4.71 -7.80 11.10
C GLU A 258 -5.93 -7.74 10.18
N GLU A 259 -6.53 -6.55 10.03
CA GLU A 259 -7.84 -6.40 9.40
C GLU A 259 -7.81 -6.38 7.86
N LYS A 260 -6.70 -5.89 7.27
CA LYS A 260 -6.59 -5.68 5.82
C LYS A 260 -5.47 -6.48 5.18
N CYS A 261 -4.32 -6.62 5.89
CA CYS A 261 -3.12 -7.22 5.33
C CYS A 261 -3.06 -8.73 5.60
N GLN A 262 -3.14 -9.16 6.85
CA GLN A 262 -3.04 -10.58 7.22
C GLN A 262 -4.02 -11.48 6.44
N PRO A 263 -5.30 -11.08 6.16
CA PRO A 263 -6.22 -11.89 5.38
C PRO A 263 -5.80 -12.20 3.94
N ILE A 264 -4.80 -11.50 3.39
CA ILE A 264 -4.31 -11.67 2.02
C ILE A 264 -2.83 -12.05 1.94
N LEU A 265 -2.03 -11.69 2.94
CA LEU A 265 -0.58 -11.90 2.94
C LEU A 265 -0.19 -13.38 2.91
N GLY A 266 -0.98 -14.26 3.52
CA GLY A 266 -0.73 -15.69 3.46
C GLY A 266 -0.69 -16.22 2.02
N PHE A 267 -1.62 -15.80 1.17
CA PHE A 267 -1.59 -16.15 -0.25
C PHE A 267 -0.43 -15.45 -0.97
N MET A 268 -0.24 -14.14 -0.75
CA MET A 268 0.78 -13.37 -1.45
C MET A 268 2.20 -13.86 -1.16
N LEU A 269 2.48 -14.34 0.05
CA LEU A 269 3.78 -14.90 0.45
C LEU A 269 3.94 -16.39 0.11
N CYS A 270 2.88 -17.06 -0.35
CA CYS A 270 2.94 -18.49 -0.66
C CYS A 270 3.93 -18.77 -1.79
N GLY A 271 4.86 -19.68 -1.54
CA GLY A 271 5.96 -20.01 -2.45
C GLY A 271 7.24 -19.20 -2.25
N LEU A 272 7.25 -18.27 -1.28
CA LEU A 272 8.47 -17.63 -0.82
C LEU A 272 9.15 -18.59 0.18
N ASP A 273 10.08 -19.40 -0.30
CA ASP A 273 10.88 -20.29 0.54
C ASP A 273 12.13 -19.53 1.02
N HIS A 274 12.19 -19.23 2.32
CA HIS A 274 13.37 -18.62 2.95
C HIS A 274 14.55 -19.60 3.11
N ASN A 275 14.38 -20.86 2.70
CA ASN A 275 15.34 -21.97 2.91
C ASN A 275 16.05 -22.46 1.62
N SER A 276 16.16 -21.65 0.60
CA SER A 276 17.08 -21.96 -0.51
C SER A 276 18.33 -21.12 -0.36
N GLU A 277 19.37 -21.78 0.10
CA GLU A 277 20.76 -21.37 0.34
C GLU A 277 21.32 -20.38 -0.69
#